data_251efbb12f7572755e48115b125c42a0
#
_entry.id   251efbb12f7572755e48115b125c42a0
#
_cell.length_a   1.000
_cell.length_b   1.000
_cell.length_c   1.000
_cell.angle_alpha   90.00
_cell.angle_beta   90.00
_cell.angle_gamma   90.00
#
_symmetry.space_group_name_H-M   'P 1'
#
loop_
_entity.id
_entity.type
_entity.pdbx_description
1 polymer ?
#
loop_
_entity_poly.entity_id
_entity_poly.type
_entity_poly.pdbx_seq_one_letter_code
_entity_poly.pdbx_strand_id
1 'polypeptide(L)'
;MKRLAALSLVVAFAACGGGEPAREAATDTTAAPVAAATPAAPAMGEMAMTDWFHADDAAKTIHMTITAGLTDAKNHWNFNGGHDGNMTITVPEGYAVTIDLVNKDPAMAHSLGISAVTGNFGIVDPTPAFEGAITSNPASMTDATMPGETERIQFTTGAAGSYSMVCFIPGHAAAGMWVHFNVSADGTKGVQTAM
;
A
#
# COMPACT_ATOMS: atom_id res chain seq x y z
N MET A 1 -9.49 -54.06 -20.44
CA MET A 1 -8.56 -55.18 -20.24
C MET A 1 -7.17 -54.76 -20.64
N LYS A 2 -6.29 -54.53 -19.68
CA LYS A 2 -4.83 -54.80 -19.70
C LYS A 2 -4.25 -54.24 -18.38
N ARG A 3 -3.90 -55.17 -17.51
CA ARG A 3 -3.14 -55.01 -16.26
C ARG A 3 -1.65 -55.06 -16.59
N LEU A 4 -0.82 -54.30 -15.85
CA LEU A 4 0.59 -54.59 -15.60
C LEU A 4 0.98 -53.64 -14.46
N ALA A 5 1.25 -54.06 -13.31
CA ALA A 5 2.28 -54.93 -12.70
C ALA A 5 3.39 -54.03 -12.11
N ALA A 6 3.48 -54.08 -10.78
CA ALA A 6 4.46 -53.45 -9.91
C ALA A 6 5.87 -54.02 -10.12
N LEU A 7 6.89 -53.20 -9.87
CA LEU A 7 8.25 -53.71 -9.60
C LEU A 7 8.86 -52.93 -8.44
N SER A 8 8.91 -53.61 -7.30
CA SER A 8 9.68 -53.18 -6.11
C SER A 8 11.14 -53.54 -6.30
N LEU A 9 12.05 -52.61 -6.03
CA LEU A 9 13.47 -52.94 -5.91
C LEU A 9 13.93 -52.57 -4.49
N VAL A 10 14.19 -53.61 -3.71
CA VAL A 10 14.82 -53.60 -2.39
C VAL A 10 16.33 -53.71 -2.62
N VAL A 11 17.12 -52.80 -2.17
CA VAL A 11 18.59 -52.93 -2.03
C VAL A 11 18.96 -52.78 -0.56
N ALA A 12 19.33 -53.91 0.02
CA ALA A 12 19.99 -53.97 1.33
C ALA A 12 21.50 -53.86 1.14
N PHE A 13 22.13 -52.97 1.91
CA PHE A 13 23.58 -53.02 2.13
C PHE A 13 23.89 -53.17 3.59
N ALA A 14 24.70 -54.19 3.84
CA ALA A 14 25.13 -54.68 5.14
C ALA A 14 26.27 -53.84 5.76
N ALA A 15 26.33 -53.95 7.06
CA ALA A 15 27.28 -53.31 7.99
C ALA A 15 28.69 -53.86 7.91
N CYS A 16 29.64 -53.04 8.28
CA CYS A 16 30.87 -53.30 9.07
C CYS A 16 31.55 -51.92 9.26
N GLY A 17 31.92 -51.45 10.38
CA GLY A 17 32.55 -51.98 11.59
C GLY A 17 33.63 -51.01 11.99
N GLY A 18 33.60 -50.52 13.24
CA GLY A 18 34.79 -50.22 14.00
C GLY A 18 35.38 -48.81 13.96
N GLY A 19 35.43 -48.18 15.13
CA GLY A 19 36.42 -47.15 15.45
C GLY A 19 35.84 -45.86 16.10
N GLU A 20 35.66 -45.93 17.42
CA GLU A 20 35.55 -44.73 18.27
C GLU A 20 36.99 -44.13 18.42
N PRO A 21 37.15 -42.85 18.28
CA PRO A 21 37.92 -42.11 19.27
C PRO A 21 37.28 -40.80 19.74
N ALA A 22 37.37 -40.62 21.04
CA ALA A 22 37.51 -39.38 21.80
C ALA A 22 36.57 -38.21 21.50
N ARG A 23 35.69 -38.08 22.44
CA ARG A 23 34.84 -36.95 22.80
C ARG A 23 35.69 -35.72 23.13
N GLU A 24 35.77 -34.80 22.21
CA GLU A 24 36.23 -33.44 22.47
C GLU A 24 34.99 -32.55 22.70
N ALA A 25 34.95 -31.92 23.87
CA ALA A 25 33.86 -31.07 24.32
C ALA A 25 33.86 -29.77 23.47
N ALA A 26 33.01 -29.70 22.47
CA ALA A 26 32.71 -28.44 21.84
C ALA A 26 31.77 -27.65 22.75
N THR A 27 32.24 -26.52 23.22
CA THR A 27 31.47 -25.50 23.93
C THR A 27 30.38 -24.98 22.99
N ASP A 28 29.14 -25.34 23.34
CA ASP A 28 27.93 -24.81 22.68
C ASP A 28 27.78 -23.33 23.07
N THR A 29 28.30 -22.46 22.18
CA THR A 29 27.99 -21.02 22.23
C THR A 29 26.69 -20.83 21.49
N THR A 30 25.59 -20.97 22.18
CA THR A 30 24.27 -20.60 21.69
C THR A 30 24.26 -19.09 21.41
N ALA A 31 24.58 -18.72 20.20
CA ALA A 31 24.34 -17.36 19.72
C ALA A 31 22.81 -17.14 19.68
N ALA A 32 22.32 -16.28 20.57
CA ALA A 32 20.95 -15.81 20.53
C ALA A 32 20.64 -15.21 19.14
N PRO A 33 19.47 -15.47 18.56
CA PRO A 33 19.10 -14.86 17.28
C PRO A 33 19.07 -13.35 17.47
N VAL A 34 19.92 -12.64 16.74
CA VAL A 34 19.86 -11.18 16.60
C VAL A 34 18.53 -10.88 15.91
N ALA A 35 17.57 -10.37 16.67
CA ALA A 35 16.33 -9.86 16.09
C ALA A 35 16.71 -8.80 15.07
N ALA A 36 16.40 -9.04 13.80
CA ALA A 36 16.55 -8.05 12.74
C ALA A 36 15.71 -6.85 13.14
N ALA A 37 16.36 -5.71 13.38
CA ALA A 37 15.68 -4.46 13.65
C ALA A 37 14.83 -4.12 12.42
N THR A 38 13.51 -4.09 12.59
CA THR A 38 12.60 -3.53 11.60
C THR A 38 13.04 -2.09 11.36
N PRO A 39 13.23 -1.64 10.10
CA PRO A 39 13.56 -0.25 9.84
C PRO A 39 12.50 0.64 10.49
N ALA A 40 12.93 1.60 11.29
CA ALA A 40 12.01 2.56 11.88
C ALA A 40 11.31 3.32 10.75
N ALA A 41 9.98 3.40 10.82
CA ALA A 41 9.24 4.25 9.91
C ALA A 41 9.78 5.70 10.01
N PRO A 42 9.83 6.46 8.90
CA PRO A 42 10.26 7.85 8.94
C PRO A 42 9.42 8.63 9.95
N ALA A 43 10.05 9.55 10.67
CA ALA A 43 9.33 10.43 11.59
C ALA A 43 8.30 11.25 10.81
N MET A 44 7.03 11.13 11.17
CA MET A 44 5.95 11.93 10.57
C MET A 44 5.92 13.30 11.23
N GLY A 45 5.69 14.34 10.43
CA GLY A 45 5.47 15.69 10.90
C GLY A 45 4.18 15.82 11.74
N GLU A 46 3.97 17.01 12.27
CA GLU A 46 2.73 17.33 12.97
C GLU A 46 1.53 17.29 12.02
N MET A 47 0.36 16.90 12.53
CA MET A 47 -0.88 16.88 11.72
C MET A 47 -1.34 18.30 11.44
N ALA A 48 -1.56 18.61 10.17
CA ALA A 48 -1.95 19.94 9.71
C ALA A 48 -3.20 19.90 8.83
N MET A 49 -3.95 20.98 8.85
CA MET A 49 -4.97 21.28 7.83
C MET A 49 -4.29 22.04 6.69
N THR A 50 -4.47 21.54 5.47
CA THR A 50 -3.86 22.14 4.27
C THR A 50 -4.92 22.83 3.42
N ASP A 51 -4.51 23.68 2.47
CA ASP A 51 -5.44 24.39 1.58
C ASP A 51 -6.28 23.49 0.68
N TRP A 52 -5.91 22.24 0.55
CA TRP A 52 -6.61 21.24 -0.26
C TRP A 52 -7.39 20.19 0.55
N PHE A 53 -7.39 20.29 1.88
CA PHE A 53 -8.10 19.42 2.80
C PHE A 53 -9.05 20.24 3.67
N HIS A 54 -10.36 20.09 3.46
CA HIS A 54 -11.40 20.81 4.18
C HIS A 54 -12.30 19.85 4.92
N ALA A 55 -12.55 20.11 6.20
CA ALA A 55 -13.43 19.31 7.05
C ALA A 55 -14.55 20.17 7.62
N ASP A 56 -15.77 19.62 7.63
CA ASP A 56 -16.94 20.17 8.34
C ASP A 56 -17.43 19.10 9.32
N ASP A 57 -17.16 19.30 10.61
CA ASP A 57 -17.53 18.38 11.67
C ASP A 57 -19.03 18.36 11.94
N ALA A 58 -19.72 19.48 11.73
CA ALA A 58 -21.16 19.55 11.93
C ALA A 58 -21.92 18.75 10.87
N ALA A 59 -21.43 18.78 9.64
CA ALA A 59 -21.96 18.01 8.53
C ALA A 59 -21.35 16.61 8.42
N LYS A 60 -20.26 16.31 9.13
CA LYS A 60 -19.44 15.10 9.00
C LYS A 60 -18.98 14.88 7.56
N THR A 61 -18.40 15.91 6.95
CA THR A 61 -17.91 15.87 5.58
C THR A 61 -16.44 16.25 5.48
N ILE A 62 -15.76 15.63 4.54
CA ILE A 62 -14.40 15.99 4.11
C ILE A 62 -14.44 16.25 2.60
N HIS A 63 -13.82 17.34 2.19
CA HIS A 63 -13.56 17.62 0.78
C HIS A 63 -12.05 17.80 0.56
N MET A 64 -11.51 17.10 -0.42
CA MET A 64 -10.10 17.16 -0.78
C MET A 64 -9.94 17.40 -2.28
N THR A 65 -8.94 18.23 -2.63
CA THR A 65 -8.43 18.31 -4.00
C THR A 65 -7.09 17.59 -4.05
N ILE A 66 -7.06 16.46 -4.73
CA ILE A 66 -5.83 15.66 -4.92
C ILE A 66 -5.31 15.90 -6.34
N THR A 67 -4.09 16.40 -6.44
CA THR A 67 -3.43 16.64 -7.72
C THR A 67 -2.44 15.51 -8.00
N ALA A 68 -2.72 14.71 -9.02
CA ALA A 68 -1.74 13.80 -9.58
C ALA A 68 -0.71 14.60 -10.40
N GLY A 69 0.58 14.32 -10.19
CA GLY A 69 1.65 15.01 -10.90
C GLY A 69 1.85 16.47 -10.49
N LEU A 70 1.56 16.83 -9.23
CA LEU A 70 1.76 18.20 -8.74
C LEU A 70 3.22 18.63 -8.81
N THR A 71 4.14 17.70 -8.59
CA THR A 71 5.59 17.90 -8.62
C THR A 71 6.24 16.94 -9.61
N ASP A 72 7.50 17.17 -9.97
CA ASP A 72 8.31 16.27 -10.79
C ASP A 72 8.85 15.03 -10.03
N ALA A 73 8.60 14.99 -8.72
CA ALA A 73 8.97 13.83 -7.90
C ALA A 73 8.38 12.53 -8.48
N LYS A 74 9.20 11.46 -8.51
CA LYS A 74 8.80 10.15 -9.07
C LYS A 74 8.30 10.24 -10.51
N ASN A 75 8.86 11.14 -11.33
CA ASN A 75 8.42 11.35 -12.71
C ASN A 75 6.93 11.72 -12.79
N HIS A 76 6.49 12.68 -11.97
CA HIS A 76 5.10 13.10 -11.79
C HIS A 76 4.16 12.07 -11.14
N TRP A 77 4.65 10.91 -10.70
CA TRP A 77 3.83 9.88 -10.08
C TRP A 77 3.68 10.15 -8.57
N ASN A 78 2.94 11.19 -8.24
CA ASN A 78 2.69 11.63 -6.87
C ASN A 78 1.28 12.21 -6.71
N PHE A 79 0.78 12.22 -5.48
CA PHE A 79 -0.47 12.86 -5.06
C PHE A 79 -0.15 14.06 -4.17
N ASN A 80 -0.41 15.29 -4.63
CA ASN A 80 -0.03 16.53 -3.93
C ASN A 80 1.46 16.55 -3.51
N GLY A 81 2.34 15.93 -4.29
CA GLY A 81 3.75 15.74 -3.98
C GLY A 81 4.06 14.52 -3.09
N GLY A 82 3.06 13.89 -2.51
CA GLY A 82 3.21 12.67 -1.70
C GLY A 82 3.42 11.43 -2.56
N HIS A 83 4.36 10.56 -2.15
CA HIS A 83 4.70 9.30 -2.83
C HIS A 83 5.38 8.35 -1.83
N ASP A 84 5.49 7.06 -2.14
CA ASP A 84 6.14 6.04 -1.31
C ASP A 84 5.69 6.06 0.16
N GLY A 85 4.44 6.47 0.43
CA GLY A 85 3.92 6.57 1.79
C GLY A 85 4.52 7.69 2.64
N ASN A 86 5.22 8.68 2.06
CA ASN A 86 5.79 9.82 2.80
C ASN A 86 4.75 10.85 3.26
N MET A 87 3.48 10.64 2.91
CA MET A 87 2.34 11.44 3.34
C MET A 87 1.29 10.53 3.96
N THR A 88 0.62 11.01 5.00
CA THR A 88 -0.54 10.36 5.61
C THR A 88 -1.71 11.33 5.62
N ILE A 89 -2.82 10.92 5.04
CA ILE A 89 -4.11 11.59 5.12
C ILE A 89 -4.95 10.84 6.13
N THR A 90 -5.48 11.53 7.14
CA THR A 90 -6.35 10.92 8.15
C THR A 90 -7.74 11.54 8.08
N VAL A 91 -8.77 10.71 8.09
CA VAL A 91 -10.19 11.10 8.07
C VAL A 91 -10.95 10.32 9.13
N PRO A 92 -12.01 10.89 9.77
CA PRO A 92 -12.78 10.16 10.76
C PRO A 92 -13.66 9.07 10.15
N GLU A 93 -13.98 8.04 10.93
CA GLU A 93 -14.96 7.02 10.60
C GLU A 93 -16.37 7.61 10.43
N GLY A 94 -17.08 7.14 9.41
CA GLY A 94 -18.46 7.55 9.12
C GLY A 94 -18.62 8.93 8.49
N TYR A 95 -17.52 9.57 8.05
CA TYR A 95 -17.60 10.83 7.31
C TYR A 95 -17.83 10.58 5.82
N ALA A 96 -18.67 11.45 5.23
CA ALA A 96 -18.80 11.52 3.77
C ALA A 96 -17.58 12.26 3.19
N VAL A 97 -16.87 11.60 2.30
CA VAL A 97 -15.65 12.12 1.69
C VAL A 97 -15.88 12.38 0.21
N THR A 98 -15.53 13.58 -0.22
CA THR A 98 -15.46 13.96 -1.65
C THR A 98 -14.01 14.23 -1.99
N ILE A 99 -13.53 13.60 -3.06
CA ILE A 99 -12.19 13.85 -3.61
C ILE A 99 -12.33 14.29 -5.06
N ASP A 100 -11.78 15.45 -5.37
CA ASP A 100 -11.54 15.89 -6.75
C ASP A 100 -10.11 15.52 -7.14
N LEU A 101 -9.95 14.51 -7.97
CA LEU A 101 -8.66 14.18 -8.59
C LEU A 101 -8.43 15.11 -9.79
N VAL A 102 -7.35 15.88 -9.76
CA VAL A 102 -6.90 16.73 -10.86
C VAL A 102 -5.61 16.16 -11.42
N ASN A 103 -5.59 15.77 -12.69
CA ASN A 103 -4.36 15.28 -13.31
C ASN A 103 -3.56 16.43 -13.95
N LYS A 104 -2.40 16.76 -13.36
CA LYS A 104 -1.44 17.74 -13.88
C LYS A 104 -0.18 17.11 -14.47
N ASP A 105 -0.10 15.78 -14.51
CA ASP A 105 0.97 15.11 -15.26
C ASP A 105 0.88 15.52 -16.74
N PRO A 106 1.99 15.93 -17.38
CA PRO A 106 1.96 16.42 -18.74
C PRO A 106 1.70 15.33 -19.82
N ALA A 107 1.83 14.03 -19.45
CA ALA A 107 1.87 12.95 -20.43
C ALA A 107 1.07 11.70 -20.06
N MET A 108 0.86 11.42 -18.75
CA MET A 108 0.33 10.13 -18.32
C MET A 108 -1.05 10.25 -17.70
N ALA A 109 -1.88 9.23 -17.97
CA ALA A 109 -3.13 9.02 -17.24
C ALA A 109 -2.84 8.62 -15.80
N HIS A 110 -3.68 9.05 -14.88
CA HIS A 110 -3.66 8.62 -13.49
C HIS A 110 -5.05 8.21 -13.02
N SER A 111 -5.10 7.48 -11.95
CA SER A 111 -6.32 7.14 -11.24
C SER A 111 -6.11 7.35 -9.73
N LEU A 112 -7.19 7.33 -9.00
CA LEU A 112 -7.15 7.39 -7.56
C LEU A 112 -8.19 6.44 -6.98
N GLY A 113 -7.81 5.72 -5.95
CA GLY A 113 -8.78 5.03 -5.11
C GLY A 113 -8.18 4.66 -3.76
N ILE A 114 -9.07 4.29 -2.84
CA ILE A 114 -8.70 3.86 -1.50
C ILE A 114 -8.65 2.34 -1.47
N SER A 115 -7.46 1.79 -1.22
CA SER A 115 -7.20 0.35 -1.16
C SER A 115 -7.04 -0.11 0.29
N ALA A 116 -7.47 -1.33 0.58
CA ALA A 116 -7.18 -2.01 1.84
C ALA A 116 -5.73 -2.53 1.92
N VAL A 117 -4.98 -2.52 0.82
CA VAL A 117 -3.56 -2.89 0.79
C VAL A 117 -2.71 -1.72 1.29
N THR A 118 -1.80 -1.97 2.23
CA THR A 118 -0.98 -0.95 2.88
C THR A 118 0.52 -1.20 2.62
N GLY A 119 1.00 -0.86 1.44
CA GLY A 119 2.40 -1.08 1.04
C GLY A 119 2.62 -2.38 0.27
N ASN A 120 3.84 -2.59 -0.22
CA ASN A 120 4.22 -3.73 -1.08
C ASN A 120 3.29 -3.91 -2.29
N PHE A 121 3.05 -2.80 -2.99
CA PHE A 121 2.21 -2.81 -4.16
C PHE A 121 2.91 -3.52 -5.32
N GLY A 122 2.38 -4.70 -5.68
CA GLY A 122 2.65 -5.34 -6.97
C GLY A 122 1.63 -4.87 -8.01
N ILE A 123 0.86 -5.80 -8.57
CA ILE A 123 -0.34 -5.48 -9.33
C ILE A 123 -1.45 -5.26 -8.30
N VAL A 124 -1.97 -4.03 -8.22
CA VAL A 124 -3.08 -3.70 -7.30
C VAL A 124 -4.38 -4.00 -8.02
N ASP A 125 -5.20 -4.85 -7.41
CA ASP A 125 -6.55 -5.09 -7.87
C ASP A 125 -7.36 -3.77 -7.72
N PRO A 126 -8.06 -3.29 -8.75
CA PRO A 126 -8.84 -2.06 -8.69
C PRO A 126 -10.16 -2.22 -7.91
N THR A 127 -10.09 -2.89 -6.76
CA THR A 127 -11.20 -3.02 -5.82
C THR A 127 -11.01 -2.02 -4.69
N PRO A 128 -11.92 -1.03 -4.54
CA PRO A 128 -11.81 -0.03 -3.49
C PRO A 128 -12.17 -0.60 -2.11
N ALA A 129 -11.57 -0.05 -1.06
CA ALA A 129 -11.88 -0.39 0.33
C ALA A 129 -13.29 0.07 0.76
N PHE A 130 -13.81 1.12 0.12
CA PHE A 130 -15.15 1.67 0.36
C PHE A 130 -15.87 1.82 -0.98
N GLU A 131 -17.18 1.55 -1.00
CA GLU A 131 -18.01 1.74 -2.19
C GLU A 131 -17.92 3.20 -2.68
N GLY A 132 -17.63 3.39 -3.98
CA GLY A 132 -17.45 4.71 -4.59
C GLY A 132 -16.07 5.34 -4.39
N ALA A 133 -15.17 4.73 -3.61
CA ALA A 133 -13.85 5.27 -3.33
C ALA A 133 -12.81 4.96 -4.43
N ILE A 134 -13.19 5.09 -5.69
CA ILE A 134 -12.32 4.83 -6.83
C ILE A 134 -12.79 5.60 -8.06
N THR A 135 -11.85 6.11 -8.86
CA THR A 135 -12.11 6.75 -10.16
C THR A 135 -12.57 5.74 -11.22
N SER A 136 -13.17 6.23 -12.29
CA SER A 136 -13.59 5.42 -13.45
C SER A 136 -12.39 4.83 -14.17
N ASN A 137 -12.56 3.65 -14.80
CA ASN A 137 -11.51 2.99 -15.60
C ASN A 137 -10.11 2.99 -14.96
N PRO A 138 -9.96 2.67 -13.66
CA PRO A 138 -8.79 3.02 -12.86
C PRO A 138 -7.50 2.34 -13.31
N ALA A 139 -7.58 1.25 -14.05
CA ALA A 139 -6.43 0.54 -14.60
C ALA A 139 -6.15 0.85 -16.09
N SER A 140 -6.92 1.76 -16.69
CA SER A 140 -6.78 2.11 -18.12
C SER A 140 -5.75 3.20 -18.32
N MET A 141 -4.76 2.94 -19.17
CA MET A 141 -3.76 3.95 -19.56
C MET A 141 -4.29 5.00 -20.54
N THR A 142 -5.50 4.79 -21.09
CA THR A 142 -6.09 5.62 -22.14
C THR A 142 -7.46 6.21 -21.80
N ASP A 143 -8.11 5.70 -20.72
CA ASP A 143 -9.48 6.09 -20.34
C ASP A 143 -9.63 6.39 -18.83
N ALA A 144 -8.55 6.34 -18.04
CA ALA A 144 -8.51 6.88 -16.69
C ALA A 144 -8.46 8.42 -16.77
N THR A 145 -8.27 9.10 -15.65
CA THR A 145 -8.17 10.57 -15.62
C THR A 145 -6.96 11.03 -16.44
N MET A 146 -7.18 11.56 -17.64
CA MET A 146 -6.14 11.97 -18.58
C MET A 146 -5.48 13.30 -18.20
N PRO A 147 -4.31 13.66 -18.78
CA PRO A 147 -3.68 14.96 -18.55
C PRO A 147 -4.63 16.14 -18.72
N GLY A 148 -4.73 16.99 -17.71
CA GLY A 148 -5.61 18.16 -17.67
C GLY A 148 -7.06 17.88 -17.27
N GLU A 149 -7.45 16.64 -17.09
CA GLU A 149 -8.78 16.27 -16.64
C GLU A 149 -8.93 16.32 -15.12
N THR A 150 -10.18 16.38 -14.69
CA THR A 150 -10.60 16.28 -13.29
C THR A 150 -11.71 15.27 -13.16
N GLU A 151 -11.60 14.40 -12.15
CA GLU A 151 -12.62 13.41 -11.83
C GLU A 151 -12.98 13.47 -10.35
N ARG A 152 -14.28 13.35 -10.04
CA ARG A 152 -14.80 13.37 -8.67
C ARG A 152 -15.21 11.99 -8.22
N ILE A 153 -14.76 11.59 -7.02
CA ILE A 153 -15.28 10.42 -6.31
C ILE A 153 -15.92 10.84 -5.00
N GLN A 154 -16.91 10.06 -4.56
CA GLN A 154 -17.64 10.28 -3.31
C GLN A 154 -17.89 8.94 -2.62
N PHE A 155 -17.60 8.88 -1.34
CA PHE A 155 -17.78 7.68 -0.54
C PHE A 155 -18.00 8.04 0.94
N THR A 156 -18.43 7.07 1.73
CA THR A 156 -18.43 7.18 3.19
C THR A 156 -17.32 6.30 3.75
N THR A 157 -16.53 6.83 4.66
CA THR A 157 -15.49 6.04 5.36
C THR A 157 -16.14 4.96 6.20
N GLY A 158 -15.64 3.74 6.08
CA GLY A 158 -16.01 2.60 6.92
C GLY A 158 -15.20 2.53 8.20
N ALA A 159 -14.92 1.31 8.66
CA ALA A 159 -14.23 1.04 9.91
C ALA A 159 -12.85 1.74 10.02
N ALA A 160 -12.56 2.20 11.23
CA ALA A 160 -11.25 2.76 11.56
C ALA A 160 -10.11 1.75 11.26
N GLY A 161 -9.03 2.26 10.70
CA GLY A 161 -7.90 1.41 10.29
C GLY A 161 -6.97 2.12 9.32
N SER A 162 -5.98 1.36 8.85
CA SER A 162 -4.99 1.82 7.88
C SER A 162 -5.36 1.32 6.49
N TYR A 163 -5.34 2.24 5.54
CA TYR A 163 -5.60 2.05 4.12
C TYR A 163 -4.53 2.80 3.33
N SER A 164 -4.59 2.72 2.01
CA SER A 164 -3.75 3.54 1.14
C SER A 164 -4.58 4.20 0.04
N MET A 165 -4.25 5.44 -0.26
CA MET A 165 -4.65 6.10 -1.50
C MET A 165 -3.63 5.74 -2.57
N VAL A 166 -4.06 5.10 -3.66
CA VAL A 166 -3.17 4.55 -4.68
C VAL A 166 -3.60 4.93 -6.09
N CYS A 167 -2.66 4.98 -7.01
CA CYS A 167 -2.92 4.95 -8.44
C CYS A 167 -3.00 3.49 -8.91
N PHE A 168 -4.11 3.09 -9.53
CA PHE A 168 -4.35 1.73 -10.02
C PHE A 168 -3.84 1.50 -11.45
N ILE A 169 -3.29 2.50 -12.11
CA ILE A 169 -2.60 2.29 -13.39
C ILE A 169 -1.48 1.27 -13.17
N PRO A 170 -1.37 0.23 -14.01
CA PRO A 170 -0.38 -0.82 -13.83
C PRO A 170 1.04 -0.29 -13.65
N GLY A 171 1.68 -0.67 -12.53
CA GLY A 171 3.05 -0.27 -12.20
C GLY A 171 3.19 1.04 -11.42
N HIS A 172 2.21 1.95 -11.44
CA HIS A 172 2.34 3.26 -10.78
C HIS A 172 2.45 3.14 -9.26
N ALA A 173 1.58 2.35 -8.61
CA ALA A 173 1.67 2.12 -7.16
C ALA A 173 2.96 1.41 -6.78
N ALA A 174 3.41 0.40 -7.55
CA ALA A 174 4.67 -0.31 -7.33
C ALA A 174 5.89 0.62 -7.45
N ALA A 175 5.81 1.63 -8.32
CA ALA A 175 6.86 2.64 -8.48
C ALA A 175 6.76 3.79 -7.46
N GLY A 176 5.79 3.76 -6.55
CA GLY A 176 5.67 4.69 -5.43
C GLY A 176 4.48 5.65 -5.50
N MET A 177 3.59 5.57 -6.48
CA MET A 177 2.41 6.46 -6.55
C MET A 177 1.32 6.04 -5.58
N TRP A 178 1.59 6.25 -4.30
CA TRP A 178 0.68 5.98 -3.19
C TRP A 178 1.05 6.77 -1.94
N VAL A 179 0.05 7.01 -1.10
CA VAL A 179 0.19 7.63 0.22
C VAL A 179 -0.68 6.88 1.24
N HIS A 180 -0.37 7.02 2.53
CA HIS A 180 -1.21 6.45 3.58
C HIS A 180 -2.56 7.17 3.65
N PHE A 181 -3.62 6.40 3.83
CA PHE A 181 -4.96 6.89 4.10
C PHE A 181 -5.50 6.19 5.35
N ASN A 182 -5.61 6.91 6.45
CA ASN A 182 -6.06 6.35 7.71
C ASN A 182 -7.50 6.77 8.01
N VAL A 183 -8.27 5.87 8.57
CA VAL A 183 -9.58 6.16 9.15
C VAL A 183 -9.46 6.14 10.66
N SER A 184 -9.75 7.25 11.32
CA SER A 184 -9.64 7.40 12.78
C SER A 184 -10.96 7.10 13.48
N ALA A 185 -10.87 6.41 14.64
CA ALA A 185 -12.02 6.18 15.51
C ALA A 185 -12.32 7.35 16.47
N ASP A 186 -11.32 8.20 16.70
CA ASP A 186 -11.37 9.28 17.70
C ASP A 186 -11.68 10.67 17.11
N GLY A 187 -11.98 10.74 15.82
CA GLY A 187 -12.26 12.00 15.13
C GLY A 187 -11.03 12.79 14.69
N THR A 188 -9.81 12.23 14.87
CA THR A 188 -8.57 12.81 14.35
C THR A 188 -8.64 12.94 12.84
N LYS A 189 -8.21 14.08 12.29
CA LYS A 189 -8.22 14.36 10.84
C LYS A 189 -7.13 15.34 10.45
N GLY A 190 -6.71 15.28 9.20
CA GLY A 190 -5.70 16.18 8.64
C GLY A 190 -4.65 15.43 7.84
N VAL A 191 -3.54 16.09 7.58
CA VAL A 191 -2.45 15.62 6.75
C VAL A 191 -1.13 15.70 7.51
N GLN A 192 -0.31 14.66 7.38
CA GLN A 192 1.06 14.61 7.88
C GLN A 192 2.00 14.25 6.73
N THR A 193 3.16 14.89 6.68
CA THR A 193 4.24 14.52 5.74
C THR A 193 5.47 14.08 6.51
N ALA A 194 6.21 13.12 5.97
CA ALA A 194 7.50 12.73 6.53
C ALA A 194 8.48 13.92 6.45
N MET A 195 9.26 14.11 7.52
CA MET A 195 10.31 15.12 7.61
C MET A 195 11.66 14.59 7.11
#